data_166ab5fd3c5a919eca6b95b0eab61182
#
_entry.id   166ab5fd3c5a919eca6b95b0eab61182
#
_cell.length_a   1.000
_cell.length_b   1.000
_cell.length_c   1.000
_cell.angle_alpha   90.00
_cell.angle_beta   90.00
_cell.angle_gamma   90.00
#
_symmetry.space_group_name_H-M   'P 1'
#
loop_
_entity.id
_entity.type
_entity.pdbx_description
1 polymer ?
#
loop_
_entity_poly.entity_id
_entity_poly.type
_entity_poly.pdbx_seq_one_letter_code
_entity_poly.pdbx_strand_id
1 'polypeptide(L)'
;INNPNLLLYVNAKSAAPAGINNVIASGVAENVVLAAPTDGSEGNFFCPQAFTAQKISYTRNFNQETEVGVCQGWETLSLPFDVQTITHETNGTIAPFAKGDNTAKPFWLYELSPEAGFQAASSIKAYTPYIISMPNSQAYSDEYILGGKVTFTASNVRVAATTAASSKNSNREFATSFEQVPAQDGIYALNVGTEYQGYRPGSIFAENFMVVKPFEAYLTTAEAAQAFSLKFGGGTTGIENIPVKEINGVKAWA
;
A
#
# COMPACT_ATOMS: atom_id res chain seq x y z
N ILE A 1 3.78 -25.38 -4.08
CA ILE A 1 4.22 -24.09 -3.47
C ILE A 1 3.16 -23.08 -3.89
N ASN A 2 2.40 -22.57 -2.93
CA ASN A 2 1.27 -21.66 -3.21
C ASN A 2 1.67 -20.20 -2.90
N ASN A 3 2.88 -19.80 -3.31
CA ASN A 3 3.35 -18.41 -3.17
C ASN A 3 3.43 -17.74 -4.55
N PRO A 4 2.51 -16.82 -4.88
CA PRO A 4 2.49 -16.14 -6.18
C PRO A 4 3.67 -15.20 -6.38
N ASN A 5 4.37 -14.82 -5.31
CA ASN A 5 5.46 -13.85 -5.31
C ASN A 5 6.86 -14.49 -5.36
N LEU A 6 6.92 -15.80 -5.53
CA LEU A 6 8.20 -16.52 -5.62
C LEU A 6 8.95 -16.11 -6.88
N LEU A 7 10.24 -15.78 -6.72
CA LEU A 7 11.17 -15.50 -7.82
C LEU A 7 12.01 -16.74 -8.14
N LEU A 8 12.08 -17.10 -9.42
CA LEU A 8 12.92 -18.18 -9.92
C LEU A 8 14.16 -17.61 -10.62
N TYR A 9 15.33 -17.86 -10.06
CA TYR A 9 16.62 -17.47 -10.66
C TYR A 9 17.20 -18.60 -11.50
N VAL A 10 17.53 -18.31 -12.75
CA VAL A 10 18.16 -19.26 -13.68
C VAL A 10 19.43 -18.67 -14.30
N ASN A 11 20.42 -19.53 -14.56
CA ASN A 11 21.74 -19.08 -15.02
C ASN A 11 21.75 -18.53 -16.46
N ALA A 12 20.82 -18.94 -17.29
CA ALA A 12 20.74 -18.50 -18.67
C ALA A 12 19.27 -18.36 -19.14
N LYS A 13 19.04 -17.47 -20.10
CA LYS A 13 17.70 -17.27 -20.69
C LYS A 13 17.16 -18.57 -21.34
N SER A 14 18.00 -19.39 -21.91
CA SER A 14 17.63 -20.69 -22.50
C SER A 14 17.12 -21.72 -21.49
N ALA A 15 17.39 -21.50 -20.19
CA ALA A 15 16.88 -22.34 -19.11
C ALA A 15 15.55 -21.79 -18.52
N ALA A 16 15.10 -20.61 -18.95
CA ALA A 16 13.84 -20.04 -18.49
C ALA A 16 12.67 -20.76 -19.17
N PRO A 17 11.69 -21.29 -18.39
CA PRO A 17 10.50 -21.85 -18.98
C PRO A 17 9.70 -20.77 -19.72
N ALA A 18 9.25 -21.06 -20.92
CA ALA A 18 8.46 -20.13 -21.72
C ALA A 18 7.09 -19.85 -21.06
N GLY A 19 6.68 -18.58 -21.02
CA GLY A 19 5.37 -18.16 -20.54
C GLY A 19 5.19 -18.19 -19.00
N ILE A 20 6.27 -18.40 -18.23
CA ILE A 20 6.24 -18.36 -16.77
C ILE A 20 6.71 -16.98 -16.29
N ASN A 21 5.90 -16.34 -15.44
CA ASN A 21 6.24 -15.09 -14.77
C ASN A 21 7.27 -15.31 -13.65
N ASN A 22 7.87 -14.21 -13.18
CA ASN A 22 8.78 -14.19 -12.04
C ASN A 22 10.09 -14.99 -12.24
N VAL A 23 10.52 -15.17 -13.49
CA VAL A 23 11.78 -15.84 -13.84
C VAL A 23 12.85 -14.78 -14.11
N ILE A 24 13.94 -14.84 -13.36
CA ILE A 24 15.12 -13.98 -13.51
C ILE A 24 16.22 -14.79 -14.22
N ALA A 25 16.55 -14.42 -15.45
CA ALA A 25 17.60 -15.04 -16.23
C ALA A 25 18.74 -14.03 -16.47
N SER A 26 19.95 -14.35 -16.04
CA SER A 26 21.12 -13.46 -16.18
C SER A 26 20.87 -12.04 -15.66
N GLY A 27 20.16 -11.92 -14.54
CA GLY A 27 19.85 -10.61 -13.90
C GLY A 27 18.73 -9.82 -14.56
N VAL A 28 17.95 -10.40 -15.47
CA VAL A 28 16.80 -9.77 -16.14
C VAL A 28 15.56 -10.65 -16.01
N ALA A 29 14.43 -10.05 -15.68
CA ALA A 29 13.10 -10.67 -15.78
C ALA A 29 12.28 -10.00 -16.88
N GLU A 30 11.66 -10.78 -17.75
CA GLU A 30 10.77 -10.24 -18.81
C GLU A 30 9.45 -9.74 -18.20
N ASN A 31 8.90 -10.51 -17.27
CA ASN A 31 7.64 -10.16 -16.61
C ASN A 31 7.63 -10.63 -15.14
N VAL A 32 7.41 -9.71 -14.23
CA VAL A 32 7.23 -9.98 -12.81
C VAL A 32 5.80 -9.64 -12.42
N VAL A 33 5.10 -10.62 -11.87
CA VAL A 33 3.71 -10.47 -11.42
C VAL A 33 3.66 -10.78 -9.94
N LEU A 34 3.39 -9.74 -9.15
CA LEU A 34 3.23 -9.82 -7.71
C LEU A 34 1.76 -9.58 -7.35
N ALA A 35 1.32 -10.17 -6.25
CA ALA A 35 -0.05 -10.02 -5.77
C ALA A 35 -0.07 -9.97 -4.23
N ALA A 36 -1.06 -9.27 -3.69
CA ALA A 36 -1.38 -9.36 -2.28
C ALA A 36 -1.69 -10.83 -1.91
N PRO A 37 -1.26 -11.30 -0.73
CA PRO A 37 -1.62 -12.63 -0.27
C PRO A 37 -3.14 -12.79 -0.21
N THR A 38 -3.61 -13.92 -0.73
CA THR A 38 -5.00 -14.38 -0.54
C THR A 38 -5.07 -15.29 0.68
N ASP A 39 -6.26 -15.56 1.17
CA ASP A 39 -6.45 -16.46 2.31
C ASP A 39 -5.73 -17.79 2.10
N GLY A 40 -4.92 -18.20 3.10
CA GLY A 40 -4.15 -19.44 3.09
C GLY A 40 -2.84 -19.42 2.29
N SER A 41 -2.43 -18.28 1.69
CA SER A 41 -1.12 -18.13 1.07
C SER A 41 -0.18 -17.29 1.96
N GLU A 42 1.08 -17.69 2.04
CA GLU A 42 2.09 -16.90 2.76
C GLU A 42 2.41 -15.59 2.02
N GLY A 43 2.41 -15.60 0.69
CA GLY A 43 2.62 -14.44 -0.18
C GLY A 43 3.97 -13.72 -0.01
N ASN A 44 4.89 -14.30 0.75
CA ASN A 44 6.19 -13.70 1.04
C ASN A 44 6.96 -13.39 -0.24
N PHE A 45 7.60 -12.22 -0.28
CA PHE A 45 8.45 -11.80 -1.38
C PHE A 45 9.90 -11.70 -0.89
N PHE A 46 10.76 -12.52 -1.47
CA PHE A 46 12.18 -12.50 -1.18
C PHE A 46 12.99 -12.37 -2.47
N CYS A 47 13.80 -11.33 -2.55
CA CYS A 47 14.69 -11.03 -3.67
C CYS A 47 16.15 -11.10 -3.17
N PRO A 48 16.84 -12.24 -3.30
CA PRO A 48 18.21 -12.39 -2.77
C PRO A 48 19.24 -11.61 -3.57
N GLN A 49 18.95 -11.32 -4.85
CA GLN A 49 19.86 -10.61 -5.76
C GLN A 49 19.07 -9.63 -6.61
N ALA A 50 19.61 -8.41 -6.73
CA ALA A 50 18.99 -7.38 -7.56
C ALA A 50 18.94 -7.82 -9.04
N PHE A 51 17.86 -7.41 -9.71
CA PHE A 51 17.66 -7.67 -11.14
C PHE A 51 16.95 -6.48 -11.81
N THR A 52 16.89 -6.50 -13.14
CA THR A 52 16.09 -5.56 -13.93
C THR A 52 14.80 -6.24 -14.38
N ALA A 53 13.65 -5.69 -14.04
CA ALA A 53 12.36 -6.11 -14.57
C ALA A 53 12.02 -5.30 -15.82
N GLN A 54 11.80 -5.97 -16.97
CA GLN A 54 11.29 -5.30 -18.17
C GLN A 54 9.84 -4.86 -17.97
N LYS A 55 9.05 -5.69 -17.27
CA LYS A 55 7.73 -5.35 -16.76
C LYS A 55 7.59 -5.89 -15.35
N ILE A 56 6.98 -5.10 -14.47
CA ILE A 56 6.61 -5.55 -13.12
C ILE A 56 5.25 -4.99 -12.77
N SER A 57 4.46 -5.81 -12.09
CA SER A 57 3.15 -5.42 -11.58
C SER A 57 2.93 -5.96 -10.16
N TYR A 58 2.16 -5.22 -9.37
CA TYR A 58 1.58 -5.68 -8.12
C TYR A 58 0.09 -5.38 -8.12
N THR A 59 -0.74 -6.34 -7.73
CA THR A 59 -2.20 -6.19 -7.71
C THR A 59 -2.76 -6.48 -6.33
N ARG A 60 -3.68 -5.61 -5.86
CA ARG A 60 -4.37 -5.73 -4.57
C ARG A 60 -5.81 -5.24 -4.67
N ASN A 61 -6.71 -5.82 -3.88
CA ASN A 61 -8.07 -5.32 -3.67
C ASN A 61 -8.08 -4.34 -2.49
N PHE A 62 -8.67 -3.16 -2.69
CA PHE A 62 -8.91 -2.15 -1.68
C PHE A 62 -10.41 -2.06 -1.40
N ASN A 63 -10.85 -2.64 -0.28
CA ASN A 63 -12.27 -2.78 0.04
C ASN A 63 -12.68 -2.06 1.33
N GLN A 64 -11.78 -1.27 1.92
CA GLN A 64 -12.09 -0.55 3.14
C GLN A 64 -13.05 0.61 2.84
N GLU A 65 -14.08 0.75 3.68
CA GLU A 65 -14.99 1.91 3.59
C GLU A 65 -14.30 3.18 4.07
N THR A 66 -14.57 4.29 3.38
CA THR A 66 -14.08 5.62 3.73
C THR A 66 -15.25 6.56 3.95
N GLU A 67 -15.06 7.60 4.76
CA GLU A 67 -16.05 8.62 5.04
C GLU A 67 -15.34 9.98 5.14
N VAL A 68 -15.89 11.01 4.49
CA VAL A 68 -15.32 12.36 4.52
C VAL A 68 -15.26 12.88 5.95
N GLY A 69 -14.11 13.42 6.34
CA GLY A 69 -13.91 13.97 7.68
C GLY A 69 -13.75 12.92 8.79
N VAL A 70 -13.70 11.64 8.45
CA VAL A 70 -13.54 10.55 9.42
C VAL A 70 -12.26 9.76 9.15
N CYS A 71 -11.45 9.57 10.18
CA CYS A 71 -10.26 8.71 10.09
C CYS A 71 -10.68 7.25 10.10
N GLN A 72 -10.80 6.65 8.92
CA GLN A 72 -11.05 5.22 8.69
C GLN A 72 -10.66 4.81 7.28
N GLY A 73 -10.63 3.51 7.01
CA GLY A 73 -10.40 2.97 5.65
C GLY A 73 -8.96 3.07 5.18
N TRP A 74 -8.02 3.38 6.07
CA TRP A 74 -6.60 3.35 5.74
C TRP A 74 -6.07 1.92 5.73
N GLU A 75 -5.15 1.68 4.80
CA GLU A 75 -4.36 0.47 4.66
C GLU A 75 -2.88 0.85 4.57
N THR A 76 -1.98 -0.12 4.68
CA THR A 76 -0.54 0.12 4.49
C THR A 76 -0.07 -0.49 3.18
N LEU A 77 0.96 0.10 2.57
CA LEU A 77 1.54 -0.37 1.31
C LEU A 77 3.05 -0.17 1.30
N SER A 78 3.76 -1.16 0.80
CA SER A 78 5.18 -1.05 0.45
C SER A 78 5.48 -1.93 -0.76
N LEU A 79 6.14 -1.38 -1.79
CA LEU A 79 6.45 -2.12 -3.01
C LEU A 79 7.97 -2.16 -3.25
N PRO A 80 8.50 -3.24 -3.88
CA PRO A 80 9.93 -3.37 -4.13
C PRO A 80 10.40 -2.64 -5.41
N PHE A 81 9.56 -1.78 -5.99
CA PHE A 81 9.87 -1.02 -7.20
C PHE A 81 9.20 0.36 -7.19
N ASP A 82 9.80 1.31 -7.90
CA ASP A 82 9.21 2.62 -8.18
C ASP A 82 8.00 2.46 -9.11
N VAL A 83 6.83 2.91 -8.68
CA VAL A 83 5.61 2.79 -9.47
C VAL A 83 5.54 3.89 -10.52
N GLN A 84 5.28 3.51 -11.77
CA GLN A 84 5.13 4.43 -12.90
C GLN A 84 3.67 4.69 -13.24
N THR A 85 2.82 3.65 -13.15
CA THR A 85 1.39 3.76 -13.47
C THR A 85 0.57 2.99 -12.45
N ILE A 86 -0.59 3.55 -12.09
CA ILE A 86 -1.55 2.92 -11.19
C ILE A 86 -2.89 2.88 -11.92
N THR A 87 -3.50 1.70 -12.01
CA THR A 87 -4.77 1.51 -12.71
C THR A 87 -5.79 0.81 -11.82
N HIS A 88 -7.00 1.32 -11.83
CA HIS A 88 -8.17 0.68 -11.23
C HIS A 88 -8.89 -0.18 -12.29
N GLU A 89 -9.44 -1.31 -11.92
CA GLU A 89 -10.02 -2.30 -12.85
C GLU A 89 -11.16 -1.74 -13.73
N THR A 90 -11.93 -0.77 -13.23
CA THR A 90 -13.06 -0.17 -13.95
C THR A 90 -12.85 1.32 -14.27
N ASN A 91 -12.05 2.05 -13.47
CA ASN A 91 -11.90 3.49 -13.57
C ASN A 91 -10.64 3.94 -14.34
N GLY A 92 -9.86 2.99 -14.89
CA GLY A 92 -8.63 3.32 -15.64
C GLY A 92 -7.52 3.87 -14.75
N THR A 93 -6.79 4.86 -15.24
CA THR A 93 -5.65 5.44 -14.51
C THR A 93 -6.11 6.24 -13.30
N ILE A 94 -5.48 5.98 -12.16
CA ILE A 94 -5.67 6.71 -10.90
C ILE A 94 -4.34 7.29 -10.41
N ALA A 95 -4.38 8.33 -9.59
CA ALA A 95 -3.17 8.99 -9.08
C ALA A 95 -3.37 9.49 -7.65
N PRO A 96 -2.29 9.62 -6.84
CA PRO A 96 -2.39 10.28 -5.56
C PRO A 96 -2.90 11.73 -5.67
N PHE A 97 -3.72 12.19 -4.74
CA PHE A 97 -4.16 13.59 -4.67
C PHE A 97 -3.00 14.59 -4.76
N ALA A 98 -1.90 14.31 -4.05
CA ALA A 98 -0.73 15.19 -4.02
C ALA A 98 0.01 15.29 -5.36
N LYS A 99 -0.30 14.44 -6.35
CA LYS A 99 0.28 14.53 -7.70
C LYS A 99 -0.32 15.68 -8.50
N GLY A 100 -1.56 16.09 -8.17
CA GLY A 100 -2.25 17.15 -8.90
C GLY A 100 -2.61 16.78 -10.35
N ASP A 101 -2.80 15.51 -10.65
CA ASP A 101 -3.15 15.01 -11.98
C ASP A 101 -4.67 15.11 -12.19
N ASN A 102 -5.11 16.12 -12.93
CA ASN A 102 -6.52 16.37 -13.22
C ASN A 102 -7.14 15.38 -14.24
N THR A 103 -6.33 14.51 -14.85
CA THR A 103 -6.79 13.50 -15.81
C THR A 103 -7.02 12.13 -15.18
N ALA A 104 -6.51 11.92 -13.98
CA ALA A 104 -6.62 10.68 -13.23
C ALA A 104 -7.56 10.86 -12.03
N LYS A 105 -8.29 9.80 -11.67
CA LYS A 105 -9.10 9.81 -10.45
C LYS A 105 -8.20 9.74 -9.23
N PRO A 106 -8.45 10.58 -8.21
CA PRO A 106 -7.54 10.72 -7.09
C PRO A 106 -7.80 9.70 -5.98
N PHE A 107 -6.72 9.32 -5.28
CA PHE A 107 -6.73 8.55 -4.04
C PHE A 107 -5.76 9.14 -3.01
N TRP A 108 -5.87 8.74 -1.74
CA TRP A 108 -5.01 9.25 -0.69
C TRP A 108 -3.78 8.38 -0.50
N LEU A 109 -2.61 9.02 -0.49
CA LEU A 109 -1.31 8.40 -0.25
C LEU A 109 -0.48 9.29 0.66
N TYR A 110 0.04 8.70 1.76
CA TYR A 110 0.84 9.43 2.73
C TYR A 110 2.06 8.62 3.15
N GLU A 111 3.16 9.30 3.43
CA GLU A 111 4.38 8.75 3.99
C GLU A 111 4.66 9.36 5.37
N LEU A 112 5.39 8.65 6.24
CA LEU A 112 5.75 9.17 7.55
C LEU A 112 6.88 10.19 7.41
N SER A 113 6.58 11.44 7.77
CA SER A 113 7.58 12.52 7.82
C SER A 113 8.37 12.48 9.12
N PRO A 114 9.67 12.82 9.08
CA PRO A 114 10.48 12.94 10.28
C PRO A 114 9.94 13.95 11.31
N GLU A 115 9.20 14.98 10.88
CA GLU A 115 8.84 16.12 11.73
C GLU A 115 7.34 16.22 12.04
N ALA A 116 6.46 15.80 11.16
CA ALA A 116 5.05 16.21 11.19
C ALA A 116 4.01 15.08 11.17
N GLY A 117 4.40 13.81 11.35
CA GLY A 117 3.50 12.68 11.18
C GLY A 117 3.33 12.30 9.71
N PHE A 118 2.16 11.81 9.30
CA PHE A 118 1.91 11.42 7.91
C PHE A 118 1.70 12.63 7.01
N GLN A 119 2.45 12.72 5.93
CA GLN A 119 2.38 13.77 4.91
C GLN A 119 2.03 13.20 3.55
N ALA A 120 1.27 13.97 2.76
CA ALA A 120 0.81 13.54 1.46
C ALA A 120 1.98 13.30 0.48
N ALA A 121 1.97 12.12 -0.17
CA ALA A 121 2.96 11.71 -1.14
C ALA A 121 2.37 11.73 -2.56
N SER A 122 3.17 12.16 -3.54
CA SER A 122 2.76 12.27 -4.95
C SER A 122 3.11 11.05 -5.79
N SER A 123 3.90 10.12 -5.27
CA SER A 123 4.37 8.91 -5.97
C SER A 123 4.72 7.81 -4.98
N ILE A 124 4.74 6.56 -5.46
CA ILE A 124 5.16 5.40 -4.68
C ILE A 124 6.58 5.03 -5.10
N LYS A 125 7.51 5.08 -4.15
CA LYS A 125 8.91 4.73 -4.30
C LYS A 125 9.19 3.33 -3.77
N ALA A 126 10.16 2.66 -4.39
CA ALA A 126 10.61 1.35 -3.94
C ALA A 126 11.03 1.36 -2.46
N TYR A 127 10.67 0.33 -1.74
CA TYR A 127 11.04 0.11 -0.34
C TYR A 127 10.64 1.25 0.63
N THR A 128 9.66 2.06 0.25
CA THR A 128 9.13 3.12 1.10
C THR A 128 7.77 2.69 1.65
N PRO A 129 7.55 2.76 2.97
CA PRO A 129 6.28 2.43 3.58
C PRO A 129 5.31 3.61 3.47
N TYR A 130 4.06 3.32 3.08
CA TYR A 130 2.97 4.29 2.94
C TYR A 130 1.74 3.84 3.71
N ILE A 131 0.91 4.79 4.11
CA ILE A 131 -0.51 4.56 4.31
C ILE A 131 -1.24 5.00 3.03
N ILE A 132 -2.22 4.23 2.64
CA ILE A 132 -2.99 4.40 1.40
C ILE A 132 -4.46 4.19 1.68
N SER A 133 -5.33 4.96 1.02
CA SER A 133 -6.77 4.74 1.09
C SER A 133 -7.41 5.06 -0.26
N MET A 134 -8.28 4.17 -0.73
CA MET A 134 -9.08 4.38 -1.92
C MET A 134 -10.44 4.95 -1.53
N PRO A 135 -10.92 6.01 -2.19
CA PRO A 135 -12.30 6.46 -1.98
C PRO A 135 -13.28 5.31 -2.20
N ASN A 136 -14.03 4.96 -1.16
CA ASN A 136 -14.97 3.83 -1.21
C ASN A 136 -16.13 4.10 -0.24
N SER A 137 -17.11 4.90 -0.70
CA SER A 137 -18.33 5.20 0.03
C SER A 137 -19.48 5.42 -0.94
N GLN A 138 -20.65 4.92 -0.59
CA GLN A 138 -21.87 5.18 -1.36
C GLN A 138 -22.33 6.65 -1.30
N ALA A 139 -21.76 7.43 -0.40
CA ALA A 139 -22.00 8.87 -0.33
C ALA A 139 -21.23 9.67 -1.40
N TYR A 140 -20.16 9.11 -1.97
CA TYR A 140 -19.40 9.76 -3.03
C TYR A 140 -20.14 9.68 -4.38
N SER A 141 -19.87 10.61 -5.29
CA SER A 141 -20.30 10.46 -6.67
C SER A 141 -19.68 9.19 -7.28
N ASP A 142 -20.45 8.43 -8.07
CA ASP A 142 -20.07 7.08 -8.52
C ASP A 142 -18.71 7.03 -9.24
N GLU A 143 -18.35 8.10 -9.94
CA GLU A 143 -17.08 8.26 -10.61
C GLU A 143 -15.85 8.30 -9.67
N TYR A 144 -16.05 8.55 -8.38
CA TYR A 144 -14.99 8.59 -7.36
C TYR A 144 -14.94 7.35 -6.48
N ILE A 145 -15.82 6.37 -6.70
CA ILE A 145 -15.76 5.11 -5.96
C ILE A 145 -14.64 4.26 -6.58
N LEU A 146 -13.56 4.07 -5.81
CA LEU A 146 -12.35 3.35 -6.21
C LEU A 146 -12.12 2.09 -5.36
N GLY A 147 -13.16 1.59 -4.70
CA GLY A 147 -13.11 0.26 -4.08
C GLY A 147 -12.97 -0.82 -5.15
N GLY A 148 -12.10 -1.81 -4.92
CA GLY A 148 -11.87 -2.90 -5.86
C GLY A 148 -10.40 -3.14 -6.18
N LYS A 149 -10.14 -3.72 -7.33
CA LYS A 149 -8.80 -4.14 -7.74
C LYS A 149 -8.00 -2.99 -8.32
N VAL A 150 -6.82 -2.77 -7.74
CA VAL A 150 -5.84 -1.77 -8.20
C VAL A 150 -4.54 -2.49 -8.57
N THR A 151 -3.97 -2.12 -9.72
CA THR A 151 -2.71 -2.65 -10.22
C THR A 151 -1.68 -1.52 -10.33
N PHE A 152 -0.55 -1.72 -9.68
CA PHE A 152 0.64 -0.85 -9.70
C PHE A 152 1.64 -1.43 -10.68
N THR A 153 2.15 -0.65 -11.62
CA THR A 153 3.03 -1.15 -12.68
C THR A 153 4.25 -0.27 -12.91
N ALA A 154 5.31 -0.90 -13.40
CA ALA A 154 6.48 -0.22 -13.92
C ALA A 154 7.13 -1.03 -15.05
N SER A 155 7.97 -0.36 -15.86
CA SER A 155 8.73 -0.98 -16.94
C SER A 155 10.19 -0.54 -16.88
N ASN A 156 11.09 -1.47 -17.20
CA ASN A 156 12.55 -1.26 -17.22
C ASN A 156 13.09 -0.69 -15.90
N VAL A 157 12.65 -1.28 -14.78
CA VAL A 157 13.04 -0.85 -13.43
C VAL A 157 13.98 -1.86 -12.78
N ARG A 158 14.89 -1.33 -11.95
CA ARG A 158 15.73 -2.15 -11.08
C ARG A 158 14.96 -2.52 -9.82
N VAL A 159 14.89 -3.81 -9.53
CA VAL A 159 14.44 -4.34 -8.25
C VAL A 159 15.68 -4.66 -7.44
N ALA A 160 15.88 -4.00 -6.31
CA ALA A 160 17.01 -4.26 -5.42
C ALA A 160 16.82 -5.58 -4.65
N ALA A 161 17.89 -6.10 -4.07
CA ALA A 161 17.77 -7.19 -3.12
C ALA A 161 16.90 -6.74 -1.94
N THR A 162 16.06 -7.64 -1.44
CA THR A 162 15.17 -7.35 -0.31
C THR A 162 16.01 -7.00 0.92
N THR A 163 15.80 -5.79 1.43
CA THR A 163 16.40 -5.28 2.66
C THR A 163 15.31 -4.66 3.50
N ALA A 164 15.48 -4.70 4.82
CA ALA A 164 14.63 -3.93 5.70
C ALA A 164 14.77 -2.45 5.37
N ALA A 165 13.66 -1.78 5.10
CA ALA A 165 13.60 -0.36 4.86
C ALA A 165 12.56 0.26 5.80
N SER A 166 12.83 1.46 6.29
CA SER A 166 11.94 2.17 7.18
C SER A 166 12.07 3.67 7.01
N SER A 167 11.00 4.39 7.30
CA SER A 167 11.02 5.82 7.56
C SER A 167 10.89 6.05 9.06
N LYS A 168 11.59 7.05 9.56
CA LYS A 168 11.64 7.36 11.00
C LYS A 168 11.23 8.79 11.28
N ASN A 169 10.50 8.98 12.35
CA ASN A 169 10.44 10.26 13.05
C ASN A 169 11.08 10.10 14.45
N SER A 170 11.09 11.16 15.26
CA SER A 170 11.82 11.18 16.55
C SER A 170 11.55 9.97 17.44
N ASN A 171 10.36 9.40 17.44
CA ASN A 171 9.93 8.38 18.40
C ASN A 171 9.40 7.09 17.74
N ARG A 172 9.20 7.06 16.42
CA ARG A 172 8.57 5.96 15.70
C ARG A 172 9.31 5.61 14.45
N GLU A 173 9.33 4.33 14.14
CA GLU A 173 9.83 3.79 12.90
C GLU A 173 8.68 3.13 12.14
N PHE A 174 8.43 3.58 10.91
CA PHE A 174 7.48 2.97 10.00
C PHE A 174 8.25 2.10 9.02
N ALA A 175 8.12 0.78 9.19
CA ALA A 175 8.92 -0.23 8.50
C ALA A 175 8.12 -0.97 7.43
N THR A 176 8.80 -1.31 6.34
CA THR A 176 8.24 -2.15 5.26
C THR A 176 8.17 -3.61 5.70
N SER A 177 7.20 -4.36 5.15
CA SER A 177 7.14 -5.82 5.29
C SER A 177 7.03 -6.48 3.92
N PHE A 178 7.98 -7.35 3.60
CA PHE A 178 7.93 -8.24 2.42
C PHE A 178 7.75 -9.71 2.81
N GLU A 179 7.84 -9.99 4.08
CA GLU A 179 7.50 -11.26 4.69
C GLU A 179 6.40 -11.04 5.74
N GLN A 180 5.70 -12.08 6.08
CA GLN A 180 4.69 -12.01 7.13
C GLN A 180 5.36 -11.71 8.48
N VAL A 181 4.90 -10.63 9.15
CA VAL A 181 5.36 -10.29 10.51
C VAL A 181 4.26 -10.68 11.50
N PRO A 182 4.54 -11.60 12.44
CA PRO A 182 3.54 -12.02 13.42
C PRO A 182 3.16 -10.89 14.36
N ALA A 183 1.93 -10.95 14.88
CA ALA A 183 1.52 -10.10 15.99
C ALA A 183 2.38 -10.43 17.22
N GLN A 184 3.05 -9.42 17.76
CA GLN A 184 3.92 -9.53 18.94
C GLN A 184 4.19 -8.15 19.56
N ASP A 185 4.71 -8.14 20.77
CA ASP A 185 5.07 -6.91 21.46
C ASP A 185 6.11 -6.11 20.66
N GLY A 186 5.94 -4.79 20.61
CA GLY A 186 6.76 -3.88 19.81
C GLY A 186 6.38 -3.78 18.34
N ILE A 187 5.43 -4.57 17.84
CA ILE A 187 4.89 -4.50 16.48
C ILE A 187 3.49 -3.92 16.52
N TYR A 188 3.30 -2.79 15.88
CA TYR A 188 2.02 -2.09 15.78
C TYR A 188 1.49 -2.19 14.36
N ALA A 189 0.46 -3.00 14.16
CA ALA A 189 -0.24 -3.15 12.89
C ALA A 189 -1.41 -2.16 12.78
N LEU A 190 -1.68 -1.64 11.59
CA LEU A 190 -2.88 -0.86 11.33
C LEU A 190 -4.10 -1.78 11.39
N ASN A 191 -5.17 -1.36 12.08
CA ASN A 191 -6.38 -2.17 12.29
C ASN A 191 -7.27 -2.28 11.04
N VAL A 192 -6.70 -2.74 9.93
CA VAL A 192 -7.38 -2.87 8.63
C VAL A 192 -8.55 -3.84 8.73
N GLY A 193 -9.74 -3.40 8.32
CA GLY A 193 -10.95 -4.22 8.25
C GLY A 193 -11.52 -4.65 9.62
N THR A 194 -10.96 -4.20 10.73
CA THR A 194 -11.33 -4.66 12.08
C THR A 194 -11.37 -3.48 13.06
N GLU A 195 -12.45 -3.38 13.81
CA GLU A 195 -12.55 -2.43 14.93
C GLU A 195 -11.59 -2.82 16.07
N TYR A 196 -10.99 -1.83 16.71
CA TYR A 196 -10.13 -2.01 17.87
C TYR A 196 -10.53 -1.04 18.98
N GLN A 197 -11.05 -1.55 20.11
CA GLN A 197 -11.43 -0.77 21.29
C GLN A 197 -12.28 0.48 20.99
N GLY A 198 -13.25 0.37 20.06
CA GLY A 198 -14.11 1.48 19.62
C GLY A 198 -13.52 2.35 18.51
N TYR A 199 -12.27 2.09 18.10
CA TYR A 199 -11.67 2.75 16.93
C TYR A 199 -12.09 2.05 15.63
N ARG A 200 -12.49 2.84 14.64
CA ARG A 200 -12.95 2.35 13.34
C ARG A 200 -11.83 1.62 12.58
N PRO A 201 -12.17 0.68 11.68
CA PRO A 201 -11.18 0.00 10.85
C PRO A 201 -10.29 0.97 10.07
N GLY A 202 -8.97 0.71 10.06
CA GLY A 202 -7.99 1.53 9.36
C GLY A 202 -7.80 2.92 9.97
N SER A 203 -7.93 3.08 11.29
CA SER A 203 -7.78 4.38 11.97
C SER A 203 -6.66 4.43 13.00
N ILE A 204 -6.11 3.28 13.38
CA ILE A 204 -5.17 3.20 14.49
C ILE A 204 -4.16 2.06 14.28
N PHE A 205 -2.91 2.32 14.65
CA PHE A 205 -1.91 1.26 14.81
C PHE A 205 -2.00 0.68 16.22
N ALA A 206 -2.22 -0.62 16.34
CA ALA A 206 -2.37 -1.33 17.61
C ALA A 206 -1.27 -2.37 17.80
N GLU A 207 -0.73 -2.43 19.02
CA GLU A 207 0.33 -3.38 19.39
C GLU A 207 -0.21 -4.80 19.50
N ASN A 208 0.58 -5.76 19.00
CA ASN A 208 0.30 -7.20 19.12
C ASN A 208 -1.16 -7.57 18.73
N PHE A 209 -1.72 -6.87 17.77
CA PHE A 209 -3.15 -6.96 17.45
C PHE A 209 -3.43 -7.89 16.27
N MET A 210 -2.68 -7.72 15.19
CA MET A 210 -2.86 -8.53 13.98
C MET A 210 -1.53 -8.73 13.23
N VAL A 211 -1.51 -9.76 12.41
CA VAL A 211 -0.39 -10.08 11.54
C VAL A 211 -0.25 -9.01 10.47
N VAL A 212 0.97 -8.54 10.23
CA VAL A 212 1.30 -7.69 9.08
C VAL A 212 1.60 -8.59 7.89
N LYS A 213 0.91 -8.38 6.78
CA LYS A 213 1.07 -9.20 5.59
C LYS A 213 2.22 -8.67 4.70
N PRO A 214 2.77 -9.51 3.81
CA PRO A 214 3.70 -9.04 2.79
C PRO A 214 3.14 -7.88 1.97
N PHE A 215 4.01 -6.92 1.62
CA PHE A 215 3.69 -5.65 0.96
C PHE A 215 2.89 -4.64 1.80
N GLU A 216 2.77 -4.88 3.09
CA GLU A 216 2.24 -3.94 4.07
C GLU A 216 3.38 -3.23 4.82
N ALA A 217 3.02 -2.43 5.83
CA ALA A 217 3.97 -1.76 6.69
C ALA A 217 3.42 -1.69 8.13
N TYR A 218 4.32 -1.53 9.10
CA TYR A 218 4.00 -1.51 10.51
C TYR A 218 4.83 -0.45 11.24
N LEU A 219 4.36 -0.02 12.41
CA LEU A 219 5.12 0.86 13.28
C LEU A 219 5.89 0.04 14.33
N THR A 220 7.08 0.53 14.65
CA THR A 220 7.78 0.23 15.89
C THR A 220 8.03 1.53 16.64
N THR A 221 8.18 1.47 17.97
CA THR A 221 8.38 2.66 18.79
C THR A 221 9.12 2.31 20.07
N ALA A 222 9.80 3.31 20.63
CA ALA A 222 10.34 3.23 21.97
C ALA A 222 9.33 3.64 23.05
N GLU A 223 8.16 4.16 22.66
CA GLU A 223 7.10 4.56 23.59
C GLU A 223 6.28 3.34 24.01
N ALA A 224 6.03 3.19 25.30
CA ALA A 224 5.11 2.18 25.83
C ALA A 224 3.66 2.67 25.64
N ALA A 225 3.00 2.24 24.60
CA ALA A 225 1.58 2.54 24.34
C ALA A 225 0.93 1.34 23.65
N GLN A 226 -0.33 1.07 23.94
CA GLN A 226 -1.07 -0.04 23.31
C GLN A 226 -1.50 0.29 21.87
N ALA A 227 -1.62 1.57 21.52
CA ALA A 227 -2.06 1.99 20.20
C ALA A 227 -1.69 3.43 19.88
N PHE A 228 -1.63 3.75 18.58
CA PHE A 228 -1.35 5.09 18.05
C PHE A 228 -2.36 5.47 16.98
N SER A 229 -3.06 6.59 17.19
CA SER A 229 -3.91 7.18 16.17
C SER A 229 -3.07 7.76 15.03
N LEU A 230 -3.60 7.72 13.81
CA LEU A 230 -3.01 8.37 12.66
C LEU A 230 -3.01 9.90 12.88
N LYS A 231 -1.85 10.52 12.67
CA LYS A 231 -1.69 11.98 12.70
C LYS A 231 -1.23 12.46 11.34
N PHE A 232 -1.99 13.37 10.75
CA PHE A 232 -1.70 13.97 9.45
C PHE A 232 -1.11 15.37 9.63
N GLY A 233 -0.11 15.71 8.85
CA GLY A 233 0.41 17.07 8.76
C GLY A 233 -0.68 18.00 8.22
N GLY A 234 -1.11 18.98 9.02
CA GLY A 234 -2.20 19.89 8.65
C GLY A 234 -3.47 19.73 9.49
N GLY A 235 -3.52 18.75 10.40
CA GLY A 235 -4.61 18.64 11.39
C GLY A 235 -5.91 18.00 10.91
N THR A 236 -5.88 17.29 9.77
CA THR A 236 -7.05 16.67 9.14
C THR A 236 -7.04 15.15 9.28
N THR A 237 -8.13 14.51 8.91
CA THR A 237 -8.25 13.04 8.91
C THR A 237 -7.60 12.38 7.70
N GLY A 238 -7.07 13.19 6.77
CA GLY A 238 -6.48 12.76 5.50
C GLY A 238 -7.52 12.35 4.44
N ILE A 239 -8.80 12.25 4.79
CA ILE A 239 -9.89 11.87 3.87
C ILE A 239 -10.74 13.10 3.57
N GLU A 240 -10.38 13.82 2.52
CA GLU A 240 -10.98 15.11 2.14
C GLU A 240 -11.08 15.27 0.62
N ASN A 241 -11.85 16.27 0.22
CA ASN A 241 -11.91 16.79 -1.16
C ASN A 241 -12.48 15.85 -2.22
N ILE A 242 -13.38 14.94 -1.86
CA ILE A 242 -14.14 14.15 -2.84
C ILE A 242 -15.57 14.67 -2.95
N PRO A 243 -16.07 14.89 -4.19
CA PRO A 243 -17.48 15.21 -4.40
C PRO A 243 -18.41 14.13 -3.83
N VAL A 244 -19.35 14.54 -2.98
CA VAL A 244 -20.41 13.67 -2.47
C VAL A 244 -21.68 13.82 -3.31
N LYS A 245 -22.53 12.78 -3.32
CA LYS A 245 -23.84 12.83 -3.98
C LYS A 245 -24.72 13.92 -3.39
N GLU A 246 -25.41 14.68 -4.24
CA GLU A 246 -26.43 15.60 -3.79
C GLU A 246 -27.64 14.84 -3.23
N ILE A 247 -28.02 15.10 -2.00
CA ILE A 247 -29.24 14.58 -1.38
C ILE A 247 -30.22 15.75 -1.28
N ASN A 248 -31.36 15.66 -1.98
CA ASN A 248 -32.42 16.66 -1.97
C ASN A 248 -31.98 18.09 -2.36
N GLY A 249 -31.03 18.23 -3.30
CA GLY A 249 -30.57 19.54 -3.79
C GLY A 249 -29.64 20.30 -2.84
N VAL A 250 -29.18 19.67 -1.77
CA VAL A 250 -28.19 20.24 -0.86
C VAL A 250 -26.82 19.62 -1.18
N LYS A 251 -25.86 20.46 -1.62
CA LYS A 251 -24.45 20.09 -1.68
C LYS A 251 -23.84 20.19 -0.31
N ALA A 252 -23.51 19.07 0.30
CA ALA A 252 -22.66 19.07 1.48
C ALA A 252 -21.21 19.26 1.05
N TRP A 253 -20.63 20.39 1.35
CA TRP A 253 -19.19 20.62 1.33
C TRP A 253 -18.68 20.34 2.76
N ALA A 254 -17.79 19.38 2.91
CA ALA A 254 -17.06 19.15 4.15
C ALA A 254 -15.61 19.59 3.97
#